data_37dfcda263b3d11a4712f8d401e0858d
#
_entry.id   37dfcda263b3d11a4712f8d401e0858d
#
_cell.length_a   1.000
_cell.length_b   1.000
_cell.length_c   1.000
_cell.angle_alpha   90.00
_cell.angle_beta   90.00
_cell.angle_gamma   90.00
#
_symmetry.space_group_name_H-M   'P 1'
#
loop_
_entity.id
_entity.type
_entity.pdbx_description
1 polymer ?
#
loop_
_entity_poly.entity_id
_entity_poly.type
_entity_poly.pdbx_seq_one_letter_code
_entity_poly.pdbx_strand_id
1 'polypeptide(L)'
;VGNQGAVGAVGNQGAVGFKGATGAVGNQGAQGAVGIQGAVGNQGAVGNQGAAGATITFGTNVNNYVLTATGGTSINGEANLTFDGTTLDHSGKELKFTGQGNLFYDDGISNNNTSGEVTTYGTFYTTNGTIAAGDLIVFTKAGLNTGWFRTTTTTTYSKGMLGIARGSLATDGILLKGWARRSVFTAAGNGNPLYISATAGDMAIAIPASPAVVRLVGWMIDDVDNLIYFNPDNTFIVT
;
A
#
# COMPACT_ATOMS: atom_id res chain seq x y z
N VAL A 1 0.61 -10.95 21.34
CA VAL A 1 0.87 -11.39 22.73
C VAL A 1 0.73 -12.91 22.71
N GLY A 2 1.87 -13.63 22.82
CA GLY A 2 1.87 -15.08 22.85
C GLY A 2 1.23 -15.61 24.12
N ASN A 3 0.55 -16.75 24.04
CA ASN A 3 -0.05 -17.39 25.20
C ASN A 3 1.05 -17.91 26.12
N GLN A 4 0.88 -17.68 27.42
CA GLN A 4 1.75 -18.25 28.44
C GLN A 4 1.64 -19.79 28.40
N GLY A 5 2.78 -20.49 28.43
CA GLY A 5 2.80 -21.94 28.46
C GLY A 5 2.02 -22.51 29.66
N ALA A 6 1.43 -23.69 29.47
CA ALA A 6 0.67 -24.34 30.51
C ALA A 6 1.56 -24.63 31.76
N VAL A 7 1.01 -24.39 32.94
CA VAL A 7 1.69 -24.76 34.20
C VAL A 7 1.77 -26.30 34.28
N GLY A 8 2.93 -26.83 34.65
CA GLY A 8 3.12 -28.28 34.82
C GLY A 8 2.18 -28.87 35.86
N ALA A 9 1.77 -30.08 35.67
CA ALA A 9 0.88 -30.78 36.61
C ALA A 9 1.55 -30.94 37.97
N VAL A 10 0.76 -30.77 39.02
CA VAL A 10 1.20 -31.01 40.39
C VAL A 10 1.52 -32.51 40.57
N GLY A 11 2.67 -32.82 41.15
CA GLY A 11 3.07 -34.23 41.41
C GLY A 11 2.07 -34.90 42.36
N ASN A 12 1.85 -36.21 42.17
CA ASN A 12 0.96 -36.99 43.00
C ASN A 12 1.47 -37.02 44.46
N GLN A 13 0.55 -36.87 45.40
CA GLN A 13 0.85 -37.02 46.82
C GLN A 13 1.35 -38.46 47.10
N GLY A 14 2.45 -38.60 47.83
CA GLY A 14 3.00 -39.92 48.21
C GLY A 14 1.98 -40.76 48.97
N ALA A 15 2.02 -42.07 48.77
CA ALA A 15 1.13 -43.00 49.45
C ALA A 15 1.32 -42.94 50.96
N VAL A 16 0.22 -42.94 51.69
CA VAL A 16 0.22 -43.02 53.17
C VAL A 16 0.79 -44.39 53.55
N GLY A 17 1.77 -44.41 54.49
CA GLY A 17 2.37 -45.64 54.97
C GLY A 17 1.32 -46.55 55.64
N PHE A 18 1.43 -47.86 55.48
CA PHE A 18 0.54 -48.82 56.09
C PHE A 18 0.66 -48.73 57.63
N LYS A 19 -0.47 -48.82 58.30
CA LYS A 19 -0.56 -48.96 59.74
C LYS A 19 0.14 -50.28 60.15
N GLY A 20 1.09 -50.17 61.11
CA GLY A 20 1.78 -51.37 61.61
C GLY A 20 0.80 -52.40 62.21
N ALA A 21 1.14 -53.69 62.02
CA ALA A 21 0.34 -54.77 62.55
C ALA A 21 0.21 -54.63 64.08
N THR A 22 -1.01 -54.87 64.56
CA THR A 22 -1.30 -54.92 66.04
C THR A 22 -0.53 -56.08 66.64
N GLY A 23 0.31 -55.80 67.59
CA GLY A 23 1.05 -56.82 68.33
C GLY A 23 0.12 -57.81 68.98
N ALA A 24 0.52 -59.12 69.04
CA ALA A 24 -0.23 -60.14 69.72
C ALA A 24 -0.54 -59.75 71.21
N VAL A 25 -1.80 -59.99 71.59
CA VAL A 25 -2.22 -59.76 73.01
C VAL A 25 -1.42 -60.72 73.86
N GLY A 26 -0.39 -60.26 74.49
CA GLY A 26 0.26 -60.97 75.56
C GLY A 26 -0.55 -60.94 76.84
N ASN A 27 -0.42 -61.98 77.68
CA ASN A 27 -1.06 -62.03 78.98
C ASN A 27 -0.93 -60.68 79.69
N GLN A 28 -2.05 -60.24 80.34
CA GLN A 28 -2.22 -58.92 80.89
C GLN A 28 -1.02 -58.37 81.62
N GLY A 29 -0.10 -57.84 80.86
CA GLY A 29 1.11 -57.13 81.25
C GLY A 29 1.06 -55.73 80.67
N ALA A 30 1.81 -54.83 81.19
CA ALA A 30 1.77 -53.41 80.91
C ALA A 30 1.48 -53.09 79.44
N GLN A 31 0.57 -52.13 79.24
CA GLN A 31 0.16 -51.61 77.93
C GLN A 31 1.40 -51.26 77.11
N GLY A 32 1.59 -51.95 76.04
CA GLY A 32 2.75 -51.69 75.11
C GLY A 32 2.77 -50.23 74.71
N ALA A 33 3.97 -49.70 74.59
CA ALA A 33 4.16 -48.31 74.08
C ALA A 33 3.45 -48.12 72.73
N VAL A 34 2.78 -47.00 72.66
CA VAL A 34 2.18 -46.58 71.39
C VAL A 34 3.23 -46.50 70.32
N GLY A 35 3.07 -47.26 69.19
CA GLY A 35 4.03 -47.21 68.07
C GLY A 35 4.24 -45.78 67.60
N ILE A 36 5.48 -45.45 67.32
CA ILE A 36 5.83 -44.13 66.77
C ILE A 36 5.11 -43.93 65.45
N GLN A 37 4.41 -42.84 65.33
CA GLN A 37 3.75 -42.46 64.07
C GLN A 37 4.81 -42.40 62.93
N GLY A 38 4.61 -43.08 61.82
CA GLY A 38 5.47 -43.03 60.70
C GLY A 38 5.73 -41.59 60.21
N ALA A 39 6.94 -41.32 59.76
CA ALA A 39 7.28 -40.00 59.25
C ALA A 39 6.38 -39.65 58.06
N VAL A 40 5.93 -38.41 58.05
CA VAL A 40 5.17 -37.87 56.88
C VAL A 40 6.08 -37.95 55.65
N GLY A 41 5.63 -38.57 54.60
CA GLY A 41 6.38 -38.61 53.33
C GLY A 41 6.68 -37.20 52.83
N ASN A 42 7.86 -36.99 52.29
CA ASN A 42 8.23 -35.70 51.72
C ASN A 42 7.28 -35.33 50.58
N GLN A 43 6.88 -34.08 50.58
CA GLN A 43 6.08 -33.51 49.47
C GLN A 43 6.87 -33.72 48.17
N GLY A 44 6.24 -34.21 47.11
CA GLY A 44 6.85 -34.32 45.80
C GLY A 44 7.37 -32.97 45.30
N ALA A 45 8.47 -32.96 44.57
CA ALA A 45 9.02 -31.77 43.98
C ALA A 45 7.98 -31.12 43.03
N VAL A 46 7.91 -29.79 43.07
CA VAL A 46 7.08 -29.03 42.12
C VAL A 46 7.59 -29.33 40.71
N GLY A 47 6.70 -29.70 39.81
CA GLY A 47 7.06 -29.90 38.39
C GLY A 47 7.73 -28.66 37.79
N ASN A 48 8.70 -28.85 36.91
CA ASN A 48 9.36 -27.74 36.24
C ASN A 48 8.35 -26.94 35.43
N GLN A 49 8.48 -25.62 35.46
CA GLN A 49 7.71 -24.72 34.60
C GLN A 49 7.94 -25.12 33.13
N GLY A 50 6.89 -25.17 32.34
CA GLY A 50 7.01 -25.42 30.90
C GLY A 50 7.98 -24.44 30.25
N ALA A 51 8.66 -24.86 29.22
CA ALA A 51 9.54 -23.99 28.45
C ALA A 51 8.82 -22.76 27.96
N ALA A 52 9.45 -21.60 27.99
CA ALA A 52 8.92 -20.37 27.41
C ALA A 52 8.65 -20.63 25.90
N GLY A 53 7.55 -20.08 25.40
CA GLY A 53 7.26 -20.15 23.97
C GLY A 53 8.41 -19.56 23.15
N ALA A 54 8.58 -20.01 21.91
CA ALA A 54 9.62 -19.51 21.04
C ALA A 54 9.52 -18.00 20.89
N THR A 55 10.64 -17.31 21.13
CA THR A 55 10.73 -15.86 20.95
C THR A 55 10.79 -15.54 19.45
N ILE A 56 9.91 -14.69 18.97
CA ILE A 56 10.02 -14.13 17.62
C ILE A 56 11.16 -13.12 17.64
N THR A 57 12.16 -13.33 16.79
CA THR A 57 13.30 -12.42 16.66
C THR A 57 13.08 -11.51 15.45
N PHE A 58 13.09 -10.21 15.68
CA PHE A 58 13.11 -9.22 14.60
C PHE A 58 14.56 -9.03 14.14
N GLY A 59 14.87 -9.40 12.90
CA GLY A 59 16.21 -9.27 12.34
C GLY A 59 16.59 -7.79 12.13
N THR A 60 15.99 -7.14 11.18
CA THR A 60 16.19 -5.71 10.92
C THR A 60 14.91 -4.97 11.28
N ASN A 61 14.93 -4.25 12.40
CA ASN A 61 13.78 -3.45 12.84
C ASN A 61 14.14 -1.97 12.69
N VAL A 62 13.94 -1.44 11.50
CA VAL A 62 14.00 0.00 11.22
C VAL A 62 12.57 0.50 11.05
N ASN A 63 12.32 1.72 11.50
CA ASN A 63 11.01 2.34 11.35
C ASN A 63 10.54 2.30 9.88
N ASN A 64 9.25 2.07 9.70
CA ASN A 64 8.59 2.05 8.40
C ASN A 64 8.89 0.83 7.51
N TYR A 65 9.70 -0.13 7.93
CA TYR A 65 9.90 -1.35 7.15
C TYR A 65 8.68 -2.27 7.21
N VAL A 66 8.27 -2.79 6.07
CA VAL A 66 7.30 -3.88 6.00
C VAL A 66 7.97 -5.16 6.44
N LEU A 67 7.35 -5.87 7.36
CA LEU A 67 7.91 -7.08 7.94
C LEU A 67 7.47 -8.30 7.13
N THR A 68 8.43 -9.15 6.75
CA THR A 68 8.17 -10.42 6.08
C THR A 68 8.66 -11.60 6.91
N ALA A 69 7.94 -12.71 6.84
CA ALA A 69 8.36 -13.95 7.49
C ALA A 69 9.44 -14.63 6.65
N THR A 70 10.60 -14.94 7.27
CA THR A 70 11.71 -15.63 6.61
C THR A 70 11.65 -17.15 6.80
N GLY A 71 10.59 -17.64 7.46
CA GLY A 71 10.43 -19.04 7.89
C GLY A 71 10.86 -19.23 9.35
N GLY A 72 10.27 -20.21 10.02
CA GLY A 72 10.54 -20.46 11.44
C GLY A 72 10.10 -19.33 12.36
N THR A 73 10.99 -18.85 13.22
CA THR A 73 10.71 -17.84 14.24
C THR A 73 11.26 -16.45 13.92
N SER A 74 11.76 -16.26 12.71
CA SER A 74 12.39 -14.98 12.32
C SER A 74 11.49 -14.17 11.41
N ILE A 75 11.45 -12.87 11.67
CA ILE A 75 10.79 -11.87 10.83
C ILE A 75 11.84 -10.84 10.44
N ASN A 76 11.84 -10.48 9.16
CA ASN A 76 12.79 -9.49 8.62
C ASN A 76 12.08 -8.21 8.21
N GLY A 77 12.74 -7.08 8.40
CA GLY A 77 12.32 -5.81 7.83
C GLY A 77 12.87 -5.67 6.41
N GLU A 78 11.99 -5.37 5.46
CA GLU A 78 12.36 -5.22 4.06
C GLU A 78 12.81 -3.79 3.78
N ALA A 79 14.12 -3.61 3.58
CA ALA A 79 14.71 -2.29 3.37
C ALA A 79 14.17 -1.56 2.11
N ASN A 80 13.69 -2.31 1.13
CA ASN A 80 13.15 -1.78 -0.12
C ASN A 80 11.61 -1.74 -0.16
N LEU A 81 10.94 -2.07 0.94
CA LEU A 81 9.49 -2.02 1.07
C LEU A 81 9.14 -1.35 2.39
N THR A 82 8.74 -0.10 2.32
CA THR A 82 8.48 0.72 3.50
C THR A 82 7.08 1.31 3.48
N PHE A 83 6.51 1.54 4.66
CA PHE A 83 5.22 2.21 4.83
C PHE A 83 5.32 3.25 5.93
N ASP A 84 5.19 4.52 5.59
CA ASP A 84 5.31 5.65 6.54
C ASP A 84 3.99 6.06 7.21
N GLY A 85 2.93 5.30 6.99
CA GLY A 85 1.56 5.61 7.45
C GLY A 85 0.70 6.24 6.35
N THR A 86 1.31 6.69 5.26
CA THR A 86 0.63 7.33 4.12
C THR A 86 1.03 6.67 2.81
N THR A 87 2.32 6.41 2.63
CA THR A 87 2.90 5.91 1.38
C THR A 87 3.53 4.54 1.57
N LEU A 88 3.18 3.59 0.70
CA LEU A 88 3.92 2.34 0.53
C LEU A 88 4.96 2.54 -0.57
N ASP A 89 6.23 2.57 -0.19
CA ASP A 89 7.36 2.71 -1.12
C ASP A 89 8.06 1.37 -1.33
N HIS A 90 8.31 1.01 -2.58
CA HIS A 90 9.07 -0.18 -2.99
C HIS A 90 10.33 0.22 -3.77
N SER A 91 11.21 0.99 -3.16
CA SER A 91 12.40 1.60 -3.75
C SER A 91 13.21 0.64 -4.65
N GLY A 92 13.19 0.90 -5.95
CA GLY A 92 14.06 0.22 -6.92
C GLY A 92 13.70 -1.22 -7.25
N LYS A 93 12.50 -1.70 -6.91
CA LYS A 93 12.01 -3.05 -7.22
C LYS A 93 10.69 -3.01 -7.98
N GLU A 94 10.43 -4.05 -8.75
CA GLU A 94 9.16 -4.23 -9.44
C GLU A 94 8.07 -4.67 -8.45
N LEU A 95 6.94 -3.98 -8.42
CA LEU A 95 5.74 -4.46 -7.75
C LEU A 95 4.96 -5.36 -8.73
N LYS A 96 5.09 -6.67 -8.57
CA LYS A 96 4.45 -7.66 -9.42
C LYS A 96 3.20 -8.23 -8.79
N PHE A 97 2.06 -8.01 -9.41
CA PHE A 97 0.81 -8.68 -9.07
C PHE A 97 0.70 -9.96 -9.90
N THR A 98 0.81 -11.14 -9.25
CA THR A 98 0.61 -12.44 -9.91
C THR A 98 -0.80 -12.93 -9.62
N GLY A 99 -1.61 -13.07 -10.66
CA GLY A 99 -3.00 -13.48 -10.56
C GLY A 99 -3.96 -12.49 -11.23
N GLN A 100 -5.25 -12.75 -11.13
CA GLN A 100 -6.30 -11.84 -11.63
C GLN A 100 -6.61 -10.76 -10.57
N GLY A 101 -5.60 -9.97 -10.22
CA GLY A 101 -5.78 -8.83 -9.33
C GLY A 101 -6.02 -7.55 -10.10
N ASN A 102 -7.02 -6.79 -9.72
CA ASN A 102 -7.22 -5.43 -10.21
C ASN A 102 -6.50 -4.47 -9.27
N LEU A 103 -5.66 -3.60 -9.83
CA LEU A 103 -5.14 -2.46 -9.09
C LEU A 103 -6.21 -1.37 -9.11
N PHE A 104 -6.90 -1.19 -8.00
CA PHE A 104 -7.83 -0.07 -7.83
C PHE A 104 -7.04 1.16 -7.38
N TYR A 105 -7.11 2.20 -8.17
CA TYR A 105 -6.74 3.53 -7.71
C TYR A 105 -8.01 4.16 -7.12
N ASP A 106 -8.28 3.87 -5.85
CA ASP A 106 -9.27 4.63 -5.09
C ASP A 106 -8.53 5.77 -4.39
N ASP A 107 -8.70 6.93 -4.92
CA ASP A 107 -8.30 8.13 -4.24
C ASP A 107 -9.49 9.07 -4.20
N GLY A 108 -9.67 9.75 -3.16
CA GLY A 108 -10.50 10.92 -3.17
C GLY A 108 -9.90 11.95 -4.12
N ILE A 109 -9.98 11.72 -5.46
CA ILE A 109 -9.45 12.67 -6.46
C ILE A 109 -10.12 14.01 -6.24
N SER A 110 -9.43 14.92 -5.56
CA SER A 110 -9.87 16.30 -5.41
C SER A 110 -9.67 17.06 -6.72
N ASN A 111 -10.30 18.21 -6.86
CA ASN A 111 -10.16 19.07 -8.05
C ASN A 111 -8.68 19.26 -8.43
N ASN A 112 -8.36 19.03 -9.71
CA ASN A 112 -7.01 19.05 -10.31
C ASN A 112 -6.07 17.93 -9.86
N ASN A 113 -6.56 16.90 -9.17
CA ASN A 113 -5.79 15.71 -8.87
C ASN A 113 -5.86 14.68 -9.99
N THR A 114 -4.87 13.81 -10.02
CA THR A 114 -4.72 12.76 -11.02
C THR A 114 -4.31 11.44 -10.37
N SER A 115 -4.74 10.33 -10.96
CA SER A 115 -4.33 8.98 -10.57
C SER A 115 -4.02 8.15 -11.81
N GLY A 116 -2.86 7.52 -11.87
CA GLY A 116 -2.47 6.72 -13.03
C GLY A 116 -0.97 6.71 -13.29
N GLU A 117 -0.61 6.51 -14.56
CA GLU A 117 0.77 6.49 -15.01
C GLU A 117 1.36 7.91 -15.04
N VAL A 118 2.40 8.15 -14.24
CA VAL A 118 3.00 9.48 -14.05
C VAL A 118 4.48 9.46 -14.38
N THR A 119 4.97 10.54 -14.99
CA THR A 119 6.39 10.83 -15.19
C THR A 119 6.77 12.18 -14.58
N THR A 120 8.04 12.34 -14.21
CA THR A 120 8.63 13.64 -13.83
C THR A 120 9.68 14.10 -14.85
N TYR A 121 9.78 13.39 -15.99
CA TYR A 121 10.79 13.67 -17.00
C TYR A 121 10.47 14.92 -17.82
N GLY A 122 11.47 15.75 -18.02
CA GLY A 122 11.44 16.88 -18.96
C GLY A 122 11.38 18.23 -18.28
N THR A 123 11.30 19.27 -19.08
CA THR A 123 11.26 20.67 -18.66
C THR A 123 9.96 21.30 -19.13
N PHE A 124 9.32 22.13 -18.29
CA PHE A 124 8.18 22.95 -18.67
C PHE A 124 8.65 24.25 -19.31
N TYR A 125 8.07 24.57 -20.47
CA TYR A 125 8.34 25.79 -21.20
C TYR A 125 7.11 26.69 -21.28
N THR A 126 7.32 27.98 -21.13
CA THR A 126 6.25 29.00 -21.06
C THR A 126 5.94 29.67 -22.40
N THR A 127 6.57 29.22 -23.50
CA THR A 127 6.39 29.82 -24.85
C THR A 127 4.92 29.90 -25.27
N ASN A 128 4.11 28.94 -24.81
CA ASN A 128 2.66 28.88 -25.07
C ASN A 128 1.82 29.11 -23.80
N GLY A 129 2.34 29.92 -22.88
CA GLY A 129 1.76 30.23 -21.59
C GLY A 129 2.34 29.41 -20.45
N THR A 130 2.14 29.89 -19.23
CA THR A 130 2.59 29.21 -18.00
C THR A 130 1.78 27.95 -17.79
N ILE A 131 2.46 26.82 -17.56
CA ILE A 131 1.83 25.54 -17.25
C ILE A 131 1.35 25.56 -15.80
N ALA A 132 0.14 25.11 -15.58
CA ALA A 132 -0.48 24.95 -14.28
C ALA A 132 -1.04 23.53 -14.09
N ALA A 133 -1.35 23.18 -12.84
CA ALA A 133 -2.02 21.90 -12.55
C ALA A 133 -3.31 21.76 -13.35
N GLY A 134 -3.51 20.60 -13.98
CA GLY A 134 -4.65 20.30 -14.84
C GLY A 134 -4.48 20.69 -16.30
N ASP A 135 -3.43 21.41 -16.70
CA ASP A 135 -3.20 21.72 -18.12
C ASP A 135 -2.89 20.46 -18.93
N LEU A 136 -3.52 20.37 -20.10
CA LEU A 136 -3.12 19.42 -21.13
C LEU A 136 -1.82 19.93 -21.79
N ILE A 137 -0.80 19.12 -21.72
CA ILE A 137 0.55 19.46 -22.20
C ILE A 137 1.04 18.46 -23.23
N VAL A 138 1.97 18.87 -24.04
CA VAL A 138 2.61 18.05 -25.07
C VAL A 138 4.12 18.11 -24.97
N PHE A 139 4.76 16.93 -24.99
CA PHE A 139 6.21 16.83 -25.10
C PHE A 139 6.60 16.93 -26.59
N THR A 140 7.24 18.00 -26.96
CA THR A 140 7.59 18.28 -28.36
C THR A 140 8.84 19.15 -28.47
N LYS A 141 9.32 19.35 -29.68
CA LYS A 141 10.35 20.33 -30.00
C LYS A 141 9.71 21.57 -30.61
N ALA A 142 9.89 22.69 -29.97
CA ALA A 142 9.44 24.01 -30.43
C ALA A 142 10.64 24.96 -30.52
N GLY A 143 11.08 25.27 -31.73
CA GLY A 143 12.30 26.03 -31.98
C GLY A 143 13.54 25.28 -31.44
N LEU A 144 14.27 25.92 -30.53
CA LEU A 144 15.46 25.34 -29.88
C LEU A 144 15.15 24.51 -28.65
N ASN A 145 13.92 24.57 -28.13
CA ASN A 145 13.51 23.94 -26.89
C ASN A 145 12.87 22.57 -27.15
N THR A 146 13.25 21.56 -26.38
CA THR A 146 12.59 20.24 -26.33
C THR A 146 12.08 20.02 -24.91
N GLY A 147 10.77 19.81 -24.77
CA GLY A 147 10.15 19.60 -23.47
C GLY A 147 8.63 19.72 -23.53
N TRP A 148 8.02 20.04 -22.41
CA TRP A 148 6.59 20.14 -22.27
C TRP A 148 6.09 21.56 -22.50
N PHE A 149 5.05 21.68 -23.30
CA PHE A 149 4.36 22.91 -23.64
C PHE A 149 2.86 22.73 -23.46
N ARG A 150 2.11 23.80 -23.21
CA ARG A 150 0.64 23.73 -23.26
C ARG A 150 0.19 23.36 -24.67
N THR A 151 -0.78 22.45 -24.77
CA THR A 151 -1.33 22.05 -26.07
C THR A 151 -2.14 23.17 -26.72
N THR A 152 -2.19 23.17 -28.03
CA THR A 152 -3.18 23.89 -28.86
C THR A 152 -3.46 23.03 -30.10
N THR A 153 -4.43 23.40 -30.89
CA THR A 153 -4.74 22.73 -32.17
C THR A 153 -3.73 22.98 -33.29
N THR A 154 -2.66 23.76 -33.02
CA THR A 154 -1.58 23.98 -33.98
C THR A 154 -0.66 22.75 -34.09
N THR A 155 -0.06 22.55 -35.26
CA THR A 155 0.78 21.36 -35.53
C THR A 155 1.98 21.21 -34.60
N THR A 156 2.53 22.32 -34.10
CA THR A 156 3.70 22.30 -33.18
C THR A 156 3.33 21.78 -31.80
N TYR A 157 2.13 22.14 -31.29
CA TYR A 157 1.72 21.89 -29.91
C TYR A 157 0.62 20.83 -29.79
N SER A 158 0.55 19.90 -30.72
CA SER A 158 -0.49 18.85 -30.73
C SER A 158 0.00 17.45 -31.06
N LYS A 159 1.15 17.30 -31.73
CA LYS A 159 1.59 16.04 -32.33
C LYS A 159 2.53 15.19 -31.46
N GLY A 160 3.04 15.73 -30.36
CA GLY A 160 3.94 15.00 -29.45
C GLY A 160 3.22 14.09 -28.47
N MET A 161 3.98 13.55 -27.53
CA MET A 161 3.42 12.80 -26.39
C MET A 161 2.59 13.75 -25.53
N LEU A 162 1.37 13.35 -25.19
CA LEU A 162 0.47 14.15 -24.35
C LEU A 162 0.59 13.77 -22.89
N GLY A 163 0.33 14.72 -22.01
CA GLY A 163 0.22 14.54 -20.58
C GLY A 163 -0.68 15.59 -19.93
N ILE A 164 -1.07 15.36 -18.70
CA ILE A 164 -1.72 16.37 -17.85
C ILE A 164 -0.74 16.78 -16.75
N ALA A 165 -0.48 18.08 -16.64
CA ALA A 165 0.39 18.60 -15.60
C ALA A 165 -0.26 18.46 -14.22
N ARG A 166 0.46 17.95 -13.23
CA ARG A 166 0.00 17.83 -11.83
C ARG A 166 0.32 19.07 -10.99
N GLY A 167 1.19 19.93 -11.49
CA GLY A 167 1.60 21.18 -10.85
C GLY A 167 2.23 22.13 -11.85
N SER A 168 2.93 23.13 -11.37
CA SER A 168 3.60 24.16 -12.18
C SER A 168 5.02 23.77 -12.62
N LEU A 169 5.56 22.67 -12.10
CA LEU A 169 6.88 22.14 -12.41
C LEU A 169 6.76 20.69 -12.89
N ALA A 170 7.68 20.25 -13.74
CA ALA A 170 7.73 18.85 -14.19
C ALA A 170 7.96 17.87 -13.02
N THR A 171 8.65 18.31 -11.98
CA THR A 171 8.87 17.55 -10.73
C THR A 171 7.60 17.29 -9.93
N ASP A 172 6.53 18.07 -10.14
CA ASP A 172 5.22 17.82 -9.53
C ASP A 172 4.51 16.61 -10.17
N GLY A 173 5.04 16.14 -11.28
CA GLY A 173 4.56 14.99 -12.05
C GLY A 173 3.68 15.38 -13.24
N ILE A 174 3.63 14.48 -14.19
CA ILE A 174 2.84 14.59 -15.41
C ILE A 174 2.10 13.28 -15.60
N LEU A 175 0.77 13.31 -15.61
CA LEU A 175 -0.05 12.14 -15.88
C LEU A 175 0.04 11.80 -17.38
N LEU A 176 0.44 10.60 -17.70
CA LEU A 176 0.51 10.08 -19.08
C LEU A 176 -0.75 9.29 -19.47
N LYS A 177 -1.37 8.63 -18.51
CA LYS A 177 -2.60 7.86 -18.67
C LYS A 177 -3.25 7.62 -17.31
N GLY A 178 -4.56 7.76 -17.22
CA GLY A 178 -5.29 7.50 -15.98
C GLY A 178 -6.47 8.45 -15.76
N TRP A 179 -6.79 8.67 -14.52
CA TRP A 179 -7.92 9.48 -14.07
C TRP A 179 -7.46 10.90 -13.71
N ALA A 180 -8.24 11.90 -14.06
CA ALA A 180 -8.00 13.28 -13.66
C ALA A 180 -9.31 13.99 -13.39
N ARG A 181 -9.31 14.92 -12.42
CA ARG A 181 -10.37 15.90 -12.24
C ARG A 181 -9.91 17.26 -12.72
N ARG A 182 -10.77 17.91 -13.49
CA ARG A 182 -10.54 19.28 -13.98
C ARG A 182 -11.77 20.13 -13.77
N SER A 183 -11.61 21.29 -13.20
CA SER A 183 -12.70 22.24 -12.90
C SER A 183 -13.30 22.97 -14.12
N VAL A 184 -12.96 22.59 -15.35
CA VAL A 184 -13.17 23.41 -16.56
C VAL A 184 -14.33 22.92 -17.45
N PHE A 185 -14.85 21.72 -17.21
CA PHE A 185 -15.91 21.19 -18.06
C PHE A 185 -17.30 21.53 -17.49
N THR A 186 -18.05 22.39 -18.16
CA THR A 186 -19.45 22.67 -17.81
C THR A 186 -20.34 21.86 -18.74
N ALA A 187 -21.14 20.92 -18.18
CA ALA A 187 -22.13 20.13 -18.90
C ALA A 187 -21.60 19.37 -20.13
N ALA A 188 -20.45 18.70 -19.97
CA ALA A 188 -19.80 17.98 -21.05
C ALA A 188 -20.55 16.70 -21.48
N GLY A 189 -21.40 16.15 -20.58
CA GLY A 189 -22.10 14.88 -20.78
C GLY A 189 -21.19 13.66 -20.62
N ASN A 190 -21.65 12.71 -19.80
CA ASN A 190 -20.91 11.47 -19.52
C ASN A 190 -20.73 10.61 -20.77
N GLY A 191 -19.56 10.02 -20.93
CA GLY A 191 -19.21 9.17 -22.08
C GLY A 191 -18.74 9.93 -23.33
N ASN A 192 -18.79 11.26 -23.34
CA ASN A 192 -18.33 12.04 -24.49
C ASN A 192 -16.81 12.02 -24.64
N PRO A 193 -16.32 11.95 -25.89
CA PRO A 193 -14.88 12.06 -26.18
C PRO A 193 -14.37 13.47 -25.91
N LEU A 194 -13.13 13.56 -25.53
CA LEU A 194 -12.41 14.80 -25.29
C LEU A 194 -11.30 14.99 -26.30
N TYR A 195 -11.17 16.19 -26.83
CA TYR A 195 -10.20 16.56 -27.86
C TYR A 195 -9.26 17.67 -27.36
N ILE A 196 -8.13 17.84 -28.05
CA ILE A 196 -7.27 19.03 -27.85
C ILE A 196 -8.09 20.27 -28.19
N SER A 197 -8.04 21.27 -27.30
CA SER A 197 -8.69 22.57 -27.51
C SER A 197 -7.81 23.57 -28.28
N ALA A 198 -8.43 24.53 -28.95
CA ALA A 198 -7.74 25.69 -29.47
C ALA A 198 -7.23 26.60 -28.33
N THR A 199 -7.87 26.58 -27.18
CA THR A 199 -7.38 27.25 -25.96
C THR A 199 -6.19 26.49 -25.41
N ALA A 200 -5.09 27.21 -25.18
CA ALA A 200 -3.85 26.58 -24.73
C ALA A 200 -4.01 25.84 -23.41
N GLY A 201 -3.58 24.58 -23.36
CA GLY A 201 -3.61 23.72 -22.18
C GLY A 201 -4.99 23.14 -21.86
N ASP A 202 -5.99 23.37 -22.69
CA ASP A 202 -7.35 22.94 -22.45
C ASP A 202 -7.78 21.75 -23.30
N MET A 203 -8.90 21.15 -22.95
CA MET A 203 -9.57 20.10 -23.70
C MET A 203 -10.96 20.56 -24.16
N ALA A 204 -11.47 20.02 -25.23
CA ALA A 204 -12.78 20.37 -25.77
C ALA A 204 -13.63 19.10 -25.95
N ILE A 205 -14.94 19.23 -25.74
CA ILE A 205 -15.94 18.19 -26.04
C ILE A 205 -16.34 18.19 -27.53
N ALA A 206 -16.10 19.30 -28.21
CA ALA A 206 -16.36 19.42 -29.65
C ALA A 206 -15.10 19.20 -30.46
N ILE A 207 -15.25 18.60 -31.62
CA ILE A 207 -14.16 18.47 -32.59
C ILE A 207 -13.71 19.87 -33.02
N PRO A 208 -12.42 20.20 -32.93
CA PRO A 208 -11.93 21.51 -33.38
C PRO A 208 -12.25 21.78 -34.86
N ALA A 209 -12.63 23.03 -35.14
CA ALA A 209 -12.92 23.45 -36.51
C ALA A 209 -11.64 23.61 -37.33
N SER A 210 -11.70 23.31 -38.63
CA SER A 210 -10.59 23.50 -39.58
C SER A 210 -10.17 24.99 -39.71
N PRO A 211 -8.85 25.30 -39.85
CA PRO A 211 -7.72 24.36 -39.88
C PRO A 211 -7.24 24.02 -38.46
N ALA A 212 -7.22 22.73 -38.13
CA ALA A 212 -6.84 22.31 -36.79
C ALA A 212 -6.23 20.88 -36.79
N VAL A 213 -5.51 20.55 -35.74
CA VAL A 213 -5.18 19.17 -35.42
C VAL A 213 -6.26 18.62 -34.52
N VAL A 214 -6.95 17.60 -34.98
CA VAL A 214 -7.94 16.84 -34.20
C VAL A 214 -7.26 15.63 -33.58
N ARG A 215 -7.26 15.55 -32.26
CA ARG A 215 -6.69 14.43 -31.53
C ARG A 215 -7.55 14.11 -30.31
N LEU A 216 -7.92 12.83 -30.19
CA LEU A 216 -8.64 12.33 -29.03
C LEU A 216 -7.67 12.24 -27.84
N VAL A 217 -8.09 12.73 -26.68
CA VAL A 217 -7.27 12.73 -25.47
C VAL A 217 -7.86 11.88 -24.34
N GLY A 218 -9.14 11.54 -24.42
CA GLY A 218 -9.82 10.74 -23.39
C GLY A 218 -11.33 10.86 -23.45
N TRP A 219 -11.98 10.56 -22.35
CA TRP A 219 -13.44 10.57 -22.22
C TRP A 219 -13.88 11.26 -20.93
N MET A 220 -15.01 11.95 -20.99
CA MET A 220 -15.72 12.42 -19.82
C MET A 220 -16.38 11.24 -19.13
N ILE A 221 -16.10 11.04 -17.86
CA ILE A 221 -16.66 9.96 -17.04
C ILE A 221 -17.80 10.49 -16.17
N ASP A 222 -17.55 11.62 -15.51
CA ASP A 222 -18.54 12.29 -14.67
C ASP A 222 -18.42 13.80 -14.85
N ASP A 223 -19.44 14.39 -15.48
CA ASP A 223 -19.47 15.83 -15.78
C ASP A 223 -19.90 16.70 -14.59
N VAL A 224 -20.48 16.11 -13.54
CA VAL A 224 -20.78 16.80 -12.29
C VAL A 224 -19.48 17.00 -11.48
N ASP A 225 -18.72 15.94 -11.38
CA ASP A 225 -17.43 15.93 -10.67
C ASP A 225 -16.24 16.30 -11.57
N ASN A 226 -16.49 16.55 -12.84
CA ASN A 226 -15.46 16.81 -13.86
C ASN A 226 -14.38 15.73 -13.93
N LEU A 227 -14.77 14.47 -13.72
CA LEU A 227 -13.88 13.31 -13.77
C LEU A 227 -13.72 12.85 -15.21
N ILE A 228 -12.46 12.75 -15.65
CA ILE A 228 -12.09 12.26 -16.98
C ILE A 228 -11.20 11.03 -16.89
N TYR A 229 -11.31 10.16 -17.90
CA TYR A 229 -10.31 9.14 -18.15
C TYR A 229 -9.40 9.62 -19.28
N PHE A 230 -8.18 10.01 -18.91
CA PHE A 230 -7.15 10.46 -19.84
C PHE A 230 -6.45 9.23 -20.43
N ASN A 231 -6.62 9.04 -21.73
CA ASN A 231 -5.99 7.96 -22.50
C ASN A 231 -5.77 8.47 -23.93
N PRO A 232 -4.75 9.30 -24.14
CA PRO A 232 -4.55 9.98 -25.40
C PRO A 232 -4.21 8.99 -26.53
N ASP A 233 -4.90 9.14 -27.64
CA ASP A 233 -4.57 8.43 -28.86
C ASP A 233 -3.30 9.04 -29.51
N ASN A 234 -2.45 8.19 -30.06
CA ASN A 234 -1.27 8.64 -30.80
C ASN A 234 -1.60 9.03 -32.26
N THR A 235 -2.83 8.76 -32.71
CA THR A 235 -3.31 9.18 -34.02
C THR A 235 -3.89 10.60 -33.96
N PHE A 236 -3.75 11.34 -35.05
CA PHE A 236 -4.34 12.67 -35.21
C PHE A 236 -4.68 12.91 -36.68
N ILE A 237 -5.66 13.78 -36.89
CA ILE A 237 -6.08 14.25 -38.22
C ILE A 237 -5.76 15.74 -38.30
N VAL A 238 -5.25 16.17 -39.44
CA VAL A 238 -5.07 17.59 -39.77
C VAL A 238 -6.17 17.94 -40.76
N THR A 239 -7.03 18.86 -40.36
CA THR A 239 -8.18 19.32 -41.15
C THR A 239 -7.89 20.66 -41.79
#